data_e7ceec7567fb14a8039409d5baf54136
#
_entry.id   e7ceec7567fb14a8039409d5baf54136
#
_cell.length_a   1.000
_cell.length_b   1.000
_cell.length_c   1.000
_cell.angle_alpha   90.00
_cell.angle_beta   90.00
_cell.angle_gamma   90.00
#
_symmetry.space_group_name_H-M   'P 1'
#
loop_
_entity.id
_entity.type
_entity.pdbx_description
1 polymer ?
#
loop_
_entity_poly.entity_id
_entity_poly.type
_entity_poly.pdbx_seq_one_letter_code
_entity_poly.pdbx_strand_id
1 'polypeptide(L)'
;CSVHGGVFTRGFVLMCGVVGAFLRNPSAEDMMLLKRVISESRIRGLHATGVSFVRKNHIFTIKAPLPADEFLAGIDMYSMLNEDGNLYMVAHCRYSTSDLEFNQPLFTDKVAIVHNGVITQELPENWSKISSYATETRNDSELLLKTVENGENPLERWPDASISACEVHSDKIFRFYRNGKRPLTQYRTENGVIVASTHDIFNRA
;
A
#
# COMPACT_ATOMS: atom_id res chain seq x y z
N CYS A 1 -49.13 8.21 -14.92
CA CYS A 1 -48.22 8.01 -13.80
C CYS A 1 -47.24 6.88 -14.13
N SER A 2 -46.09 7.20 -14.66
CA SER A 2 -45.03 6.23 -14.96
C SER A 2 -43.93 6.36 -13.90
N VAL A 3 -43.76 5.29 -13.11
CA VAL A 3 -42.68 5.16 -12.10
C VAL A 3 -41.44 4.67 -12.85
N HIS A 4 -40.47 5.55 -13.01
CA HIS A 4 -39.14 5.16 -13.48
C HIS A 4 -38.36 4.59 -12.29
N GLY A 5 -38.23 3.26 -12.25
CA GLY A 5 -37.34 2.56 -11.35
C GLY A 5 -35.88 2.81 -11.74
N GLY A 6 -35.24 3.71 -11.06
CA GLY A 6 -33.79 3.91 -11.17
C GLY A 6 -33.07 2.70 -10.60
N VAL A 7 -32.47 1.89 -11.45
CA VAL A 7 -31.50 0.89 -11.05
C VAL A 7 -30.28 1.62 -10.52
N PHE A 8 -30.14 1.67 -9.17
CA PHE A 8 -28.88 2.06 -8.54
C PHE A 8 -27.85 0.95 -8.83
N THR A 9 -27.14 1.05 -9.92
CA THR A 9 -25.87 0.35 -10.08
C THR A 9 -24.96 0.90 -8.99
N ARG A 10 -24.67 0.10 -7.96
CA ARG A 10 -23.55 0.36 -7.05
C ARG A 10 -22.30 0.41 -7.93
N GLY A 11 -21.89 1.62 -8.29
CA GLY A 11 -20.62 1.85 -8.95
C GLY A 11 -19.54 1.27 -8.03
N PHE A 12 -18.84 0.25 -8.50
CA PHE A 12 -17.61 -0.19 -7.88
C PHE A 12 -16.67 1.02 -7.89
N VAL A 13 -16.47 1.64 -6.75
CA VAL A 13 -15.43 2.65 -6.59
C VAL A 13 -14.12 1.88 -6.72
N LEU A 14 -13.56 1.92 -7.90
CA LEU A 14 -12.26 1.31 -8.20
C LEU A 14 -11.22 2.01 -7.30
N MET A 15 -10.63 1.25 -6.41
CA MET A 15 -9.69 1.73 -5.39
C MET A 15 -8.47 0.84 -5.39
N CYS A 16 -7.29 1.45 -5.22
CA CYS A 16 -6.02 0.75 -5.14
C CYS A 16 -5.99 -0.35 -4.07
N GLY A 17 -5.18 -1.39 -4.30
CA GLY A 17 -4.91 -2.44 -3.33
C GLY A 17 -3.67 -2.12 -2.51
N VAL A 18 -3.81 -2.11 -1.19
CA VAL A 18 -2.72 -1.99 -0.22
C VAL A 18 -2.49 -3.36 0.39
N VAL A 19 -1.23 -3.78 0.46
CA VAL A 19 -0.77 -4.98 1.18
C VAL A 19 0.43 -4.62 2.03
N GLY A 20 0.54 -5.22 3.21
CA GLY A 20 1.70 -5.13 4.08
C GLY A 20 1.97 -6.46 4.77
N ALA A 21 3.21 -6.74 5.10
CA ALA A 21 3.57 -7.94 5.85
C ALA A 21 4.77 -7.72 6.75
N PHE A 22 4.66 -8.27 7.95
CA PHE A 22 5.78 -8.61 8.81
C PHE A 22 5.71 -10.09 9.14
N LEU A 23 6.74 -10.85 8.74
CA LEU A 23 6.83 -12.28 8.98
C LEU A 23 8.22 -12.62 9.54
N ARG A 24 8.27 -13.33 10.64
CA ARG A 24 9.49 -13.78 11.29
C ARG A 24 9.80 -15.20 10.83
N ASN A 25 10.94 -15.39 10.18
CA ASN A 25 11.34 -16.69 9.64
C ASN A 25 10.18 -17.40 8.95
N PRO A 26 9.55 -16.76 7.91
CA PRO A 26 8.31 -17.26 7.32
C PRO A 26 8.46 -18.67 6.78
N SER A 27 7.44 -19.48 6.99
CA SER A 27 7.31 -20.81 6.37
C SER A 27 7.04 -20.67 4.86
N ALA A 28 7.15 -21.75 4.13
CA ALA A 28 6.76 -21.79 2.71
C ALA A 28 5.27 -21.45 2.52
N GLU A 29 4.44 -21.84 3.49
CA GLU A 29 3.00 -21.55 3.47
C GLU A 29 2.73 -20.05 3.68
N ASP A 30 3.44 -19.38 4.60
CA ASP A 30 3.35 -17.94 4.79
C ASP A 30 3.73 -17.18 3.51
N MET A 31 4.83 -17.57 2.88
CA MET A 31 5.31 -16.93 1.66
C MET A 31 4.37 -17.15 0.49
N MET A 32 3.78 -18.35 0.40
CA MET A 32 2.77 -18.67 -0.61
C MET A 32 1.47 -17.89 -0.37
N LEU A 33 1.00 -17.81 0.88
CA LEU A 33 -0.16 -17.02 1.25
C LEU A 33 0.06 -15.53 0.90
N LEU A 34 1.20 -14.97 1.29
CA LEU A 34 1.53 -13.57 0.99
C LEU A 34 1.55 -13.32 -0.53
N LYS A 35 2.18 -14.21 -1.30
CA LYS A 35 2.19 -14.12 -2.77
C LYS A 35 0.77 -14.11 -3.35
N ARG A 36 -0.12 -14.97 -2.85
CA ARG A 36 -1.53 -15.01 -3.25
C ARG A 36 -2.28 -13.73 -2.84
N VAL A 37 -2.06 -13.23 -1.62
CA VAL A 37 -2.67 -11.98 -1.15
C VAL A 37 -2.30 -10.80 -2.05
N ILE A 38 -1.04 -10.67 -2.45
CA ILE A 38 -0.61 -9.63 -3.38
C ILE A 38 -1.25 -9.85 -4.75
N SER A 39 -1.24 -11.09 -5.27
CA SER A 39 -1.85 -11.44 -6.56
C SER A 39 -3.35 -11.13 -6.57
N GLU A 40 -4.10 -11.52 -5.54
CA GLU A 40 -5.54 -11.24 -5.44
C GLU A 40 -5.86 -9.77 -5.21
N SER A 41 -4.91 -8.98 -4.71
CA SER A 41 -5.06 -7.52 -4.59
C SER A 41 -5.21 -6.82 -5.95
N ARG A 42 -4.91 -7.50 -7.07
CA ARG A 42 -5.19 -7.04 -8.44
C ARG A 42 -6.65 -6.72 -8.69
N ILE A 43 -7.61 -7.34 -7.97
CA ILE A 43 -9.04 -7.00 -8.09
C ILE A 43 -9.33 -5.52 -7.81
N ARG A 44 -8.41 -4.85 -7.14
CA ARG A 44 -8.48 -3.42 -6.81
C ARG A 44 -7.67 -2.55 -7.77
N GLY A 45 -6.70 -3.10 -8.47
CA GLY A 45 -5.89 -2.35 -9.43
C GLY A 45 -5.08 -3.26 -10.34
N LEU A 46 -5.28 -3.11 -11.65
CA LEU A 46 -4.68 -3.95 -12.69
C LEU A 46 -3.56 -3.25 -13.46
N HIS A 47 -3.34 -1.95 -13.24
CA HIS A 47 -2.51 -1.15 -14.15
C HIS A 47 -1.03 -1.14 -13.78
N ALA A 48 -0.72 -1.26 -12.50
CA ALA A 48 0.66 -1.33 -12.04
C ALA A 48 0.75 -1.98 -10.67
N THR A 49 1.89 -2.62 -10.41
CA THR A 49 2.21 -3.22 -9.12
C THR A 49 3.58 -2.75 -8.66
N GLY A 50 3.72 -2.53 -7.36
CA GLY A 50 4.98 -2.19 -6.74
C GLY A 50 5.12 -2.85 -5.37
N VAL A 51 6.34 -3.16 -4.99
CA VAL A 51 6.71 -3.66 -3.67
C VAL A 51 7.91 -2.89 -3.14
N SER A 52 7.91 -2.66 -1.82
CA SER A 52 9.11 -2.23 -1.08
C SER A 52 9.36 -3.16 0.08
N PHE A 53 10.62 -3.45 0.35
CA PHE A 53 11.04 -4.33 1.44
C PHE A 53 12.34 -3.84 2.08
N VAL A 54 12.58 -4.31 3.30
CA VAL A 54 13.77 -3.93 4.08
C VAL A 54 14.82 -5.03 4.01
N ARG A 55 16.01 -4.69 3.55
CA ARG A 55 17.18 -5.58 3.55
C ARG A 55 18.43 -4.78 3.85
N LYS A 56 19.31 -5.29 4.73
CA LYS A 56 20.55 -4.61 5.16
C LYS A 56 20.32 -3.16 5.63
N ASN A 57 19.22 -2.95 6.37
CA ASN A 57 18.79 -1.63 6.83
C ASN A 57 18.60 -0.58 5.71
N HIS A 58 18.26 -1.05 4.50
CA HIS A 58 17.90 -0.21 3.37
C HIS A 58 16.52 -0.57 2.84
N ILE A 59 15.88 0.40 2.24
CA ILE A 59 14.63 0.21 1.50
C ILE A 59 14.96 -0.16 0.05
N PHE A 60 14.46 -1.29 -0.39
CA PHE A 60 14.50 -1.72 -1.79
C PHE A 60 13.09 -1.64 -2.36
N THR A 61 12.97 -1.08 -3.56
CA THR A 61 11.68 -0.90 -4.21
C THR A 61 11.74 -1.40 -5.65
N ILE A 62 10.75 -2.21 -6.03
CA ILE A 62 10.55 -2.72 -7.39
C ILE A 62 9.14 -2.32 -7.81
N LYS A 63 9.02 -1.72 -9.00
CA LYS A 63 7.72 -1.31 -9.57
C LYS A 63 7.68 -1.67 -11.05
N ALA A 64 6.48 -2.06 -11.53
CA ALA A 64 6.25 -2.26 -12.95
C ALA A 64 4.80 -1.91 -13.33
N PRO A 65 4.55 -1.49 -14.57
CA PRO A 65 3.20 -1.28 -15.11
C PRO A 65 2.58 -2.62 -15.52
N LEU A 66 2.46 -3.53 -14.54
CA LEU A 66 1.96 -4.89 -14.72
C LEU A 66 0.93 -5.23 -13.64
N PRO A 67 -0.08 -6.06 -13.95
CA PRO A 67 -0.92 -6.69 -12.93
C PRO A 67 -0.08 -7.51 -11.95
N ALA A 68 -0.59 -7.71 -10.73
CA ALA A 68 0.20 -8.31 -9.65
C ALA A 68 0.64 -9.75 -9.93
N ASP A 69 -0.17 -10.54 -10.61
CA ASP A 69 0.17 -11.92 -11.00
C ASP A 69 1.32 -11.98 -12.02
N GLU A 70 1.28 -11.14 -13.03
CA GLU A 70 2.37 -11.02 -14.01
C GLU A 70 3.65 -10.45 -13.38
N PHE A 71 3.50 -9.43 -12.54
CA PHE A 71 4.61 -8.84 -11.79
C PHE A 71 5.31 -9.87 -10.91
N LEU A 72 4.56 -10.68 -10.17
CA LEU A 72 5.09 -11.67 -9.24
C LEU A 72 5.64 -12.94 -9.93
N ALA A 73 5.34 -13.17 -11.22
CA ALA A 73 5.87 -14.31 -11.96
C ALA A 73 7.39 -14.26 -12.12
N GLY A 74 7.97 -13.05 -12.20
CA GLY A 74 9.41 -12.83 -12.32
C GLY A 74 10.14 -12.58 -11.00
N ILE A 75 9.45 -12.69 -9.84
CA ILE A 75 10.01 -12.29 -8.54
C ILE A 75 10.18 -13.51 -7.62
N ASP A 76 11.40 -13.70 -7.15
CA ASP A 76 11.68 -14.58 -6.03
C ASP A 76 11.40 -13.85 -4.71
N MET A 77 10.27 -14.19 -4.07
CA MET A 77 9.86 -13.59 -2.79
C MET A 77 10.86 -13.85 -1.64
N TYR A 78 11.63 -14.96 -1.70
CA TYR A 78 12.63 -15.26 -0.68
C TYR A 78 13.85 -14.33 -0.74
N SER A 79 14.12 -13.73 -1.90
CA SER A 79 15.18 -12.73 -2.05
C SER A 79 14.89 -11.43 -1.29
N MET A 80 13.64 -11.22 -0.84
CA MET A 80 13.21 -10.05 -0.07
C MET A 80 13.42 -10.20 1.44
N LEU A 81 13.78 -11.41 1.93
CA LEU A 81 14.10 -11.62 3.32
C LEU A 81 15.33 -10.80 3.72
N ASN A 82 15.28 -10.25 4.92
CA ASN A 82 16.44 -9.58 5.49
C ASN A 82 17.48 -10.61 6.01
N GLU A 83 18.60 -10.11 6.55
CA GLU A 83 19.71 -10.94 7.04
C GLU A 83 19.32 -11.85 8.21
N ASP A 84 18.28 -11.46 8.96
CA ASP A 84 17.78 -12.23 10.12
C ASP A 84 16.71 -13.24 9.69
N GLY A 85 16.50 -13.43 8.40
CA GLY A 85 15.47 -14.32 7.84
C GLY A 85 14.04 -13.79 7.96
N ASN A 86 13.84 -12.55 8.36
CA ASN A 86 12.52 -11.95 8.50
C ASN A 86 12.11 -11.17 7.24
N LEU A 87 10.81 -11.01 7.05
CA LEU A 87 10.25 -10.18 5.98
C LEU A 87 9.57 -8.95 6.55
N TYR A 88 9.95 -7.78 6.04
CA TYR A 88 9.28 -6.50 6.25
C TYR A 88 8.97 -5.92 4.88
N MET A 89 7.71 -5.90 4.48
CA MET A 89 7.36 -5.43 3.14
C MET A 89 6.02 -4.71 3.08
N VAL A 90 5.89 -3.87 2.06
CA VAL A 90 4.63 -3.28 1.61
C VAL A 90 4.48 -3.46 0.11
N ALA A 91 3.25 -3.63 -0.37
CA ALA A 91 2.94 -3.76 -1.78
C ALA A 91 1.68 -2.96 -2.15
N HIS A 92 1.62 -2.54 -3.40
CA HIS A 92 0.52 -1.74 -3.93
C HIS A 92 0.10 -2.23 -5.32
N CYS A 93 -1.20 -2.39 -5.50
CA CYS A 93 -1.82 -2.65 -6.80
C CYS A 93 -2.62 -1.42 -7.22
N ARG A 94 -2.18 -0.75 -8.28
CA ARG A 94 -2.74 0.52 -8.70
C ARG A 94 -3.86 0.35 -9.71
N TYR A 95 -4.96 1.02 -9.45
CA TYR A 95 -5.92 1.39 -10.47
C TYR A 95 -5.67 2.85 -10.88
N SER A 96 -5.29 3.08 -12.14
CA SER A 96 -5.12 4.43 -12.67
C SER A 96 -5.37 4.43 -14.17
N THR A 97 -5.95 5.52 -14.66
CA THR A 97 -6.09 5.81 -16.08
C THR A 97 -5.01 6.76 -16.60
N SER A 98 -4.14 7.24 -15.70
CA SER A 98 -3.05 8.19 -16.02
C SER A 98 -1.84 7.97 -15.13
N ASP A 99 -0.66 8.41 -15.57
CA ASP A 99 0.58 8.57 -14.80
C ASP A 99 1.02 7.35 -13.96
N LEU A 100 1.42 6.28 -14.65
CA LEU A 100 2.03 5.11 -14.01
C LEU A 100 3.37 5.44 -13.34
N GLU A 101 3.94 6.60 -13.68
CA GLU A 101 5.19 7.13 -13.15
C GLU A 101 5.15 7.34 -11.62
N PHE A 102 3.97 7.70 -11.09
CA PHE A 102 3.76 7.92 -9.65
C PHE A 102 3.16 6.72 -8.93
N ASN A 103 3.50 5.52 -9.38
CA ASN A 103 3.05 4.29 -8.73
C ASN A 103 3.66 4.14 -7.33
N GLN A 104 2.85 3.66 -6.40
CA GLN A 104 3.32 3.30 -5.06
C GLN A 104 4.00 1.91 -5.07
N PRO A 105 4.86 1.59 -4.07
CA PRO A 105 5.16 2.37 -2.87
C PRO A 105 5.88 3.68 -3.15
N LEU A 106 5.58 4.75 -2.37
CA LEU A 106 6.42 5.92 -2.28
C LEU A 106 7.47 5.69 -1.19
N PHE A 107 8.69 6.14 -1.40
CA PHE A 107 9.78 5.81 -0.49
C PHE A 107 10.87 6.88 -0.42
N THR A 108 11.58 6.85 0.69
CA THR A 108 12.86 7.52 0.92
C THR A 108 13.88 6.46 1.36
N ASP A 109 15.08 6.86 1.71
CA ASP A 109 16.09 5.94 2.27
C ASP A 109 15.68 5.37 3.64
N LYS A 110 14.74 6.02 4.34
CA LYS A 110 14.32 5.68 5.70
C LYS A 110 13.02 4.90 5.77
N VAL A 111 12.09 5.17 4.86
CA VAL A 111 10.72 4.64 4.93
C VAL A 111 10.12 4.43 3.55
N ALA A 112 9.31 3.38 3.40
CA ALA A 112 8.44 3.19 2.27
C ALA A 112 6.99 3.03 2.75
N ILE A 113 6.05 3.64 2.01
CA ILE A 113 4.63 3.65 2.35
C ILE A 113 3.77 3.26 1.16
N VAL A 114 2.69 2.56 1.44
CA VAL A 114 1.56 2.34 0.55
C VAL A 114 0.29 2.86 1.20
N HIS A 115 -0.53 3.54 0.42
CA HIS A 115 -1.70 4.25 0.90
C HIS A 115 -2.88 4.10 -0.05
N ASN A 116 -4.05 3.87 0.51
CA ASN A 116 -5.34 3.93 -0.17
C ASN A 116 -6.20 4.97 0.54
N GLY A 117 -6.50 6.03 -0.16
CA GLY A 117 -7.27 7.14 0.37
C GLY A 117 -6.99 8.44 -0.36
N VAL A 118 -7.28 9.54 0.32
CA VAL A 118 -7.03 10.91 -0.14
C VAL A 118 -6.57 11.72 1.06
N ILE A 119 -5.40 12.29 0.98
CA ILE A 119 -4.85 13.16 2.02
C ILE A 119 -5.44 14.55 1.91
N THR A 120 -5.51 15.08 0.69
CA THR A 120 -6.08 16.40 0.42
C THR A 120 -6.75 16.45 -0.95
N GLN A 121 -7.77 17.29 -1.08
CA GLN A 121 -8.39 17.65 -2.37
C GLN A 121 -7.72 18.87 -3.02
N GLU A 122 -6.77 19.49 -2.32
CA GLU A 122 -6.02 20.61 -2.87
C GLU A 122 -5.15 20.19 -4.04
N LEU A 123 -5.07 21.05 -5.03
CA LEU A 123 -4.16 20.85 -6.16
C LEU A 123 -2.70 20.89 -5.68
N PRO A 124 -1.78 20.16 -6.31
CA PRO A 124 -0.37 20.12 -5.92
C PRO A 124 0.29 21.49 -5.78
N GLU A 125 -0.11 22.46 -6.61
CA GLU A 125 0.36 23.84 -6.58
C GLU A 125 0.01 24.56 -5.26
N ASN A 126 -0.97 24.06 -4.52
CA ASN A 126 -1.45 24.62 -3.27
C ASN A 126 -0.91 23.90 -2.03
N TRP A 127 -0.20 22.79 -2.17
CA TRP A 127 0.24 22.00 -1.02
C TRP A 127 1.17 22.77 -0.07
N SER A 128 1.92 23.73 -0.58
CA SER A 128 2.73 24.63 0.27
C SER A 128 1.90 25.50 1.23
N LYS A 129 0.58 25.62 1.01
CA LYS A 129 -0.34 26.35 1.90
C LYS A 129 -0.82 25.50 3.08
N ILE A 130 -0.79 24.18 2.95
CA ILE A 130 -1.29 23.22 3.94
C ILE A 130 -0.17 22.43 4.62
N SER A 131 1.03 22.46 4.06
CA SER A 131 2.20 21.74 4.58
C SER A 131 3.48 22.45 4.20
N SER A 132 4.50 22.37 5.07
CA SER A 132 5.86 22.82 4.78
C SER A 132 6.71 21.76 4.07
N TYR A 133 6.15 20.58 3.76
CA TYR A 133 6.90 19.51 3.12
C TYR A 133 7.21 19.84 1.66
N ALA A 134 8.48 19.66 1.28
CA ALA A 134 8.86 19.63 -0.13
C ALA A 134 8.41 18.32 -0.76
N THR A 135 7.61 18.39 -1.82
CA THR A 135 7.10 17.25 -2.57
C THR A 135 7.67 17.24 -3.99
N GLU A 136 7.91 16.05 -4.50
CA GLU A 136 8.50 15.83 -5.83
C GLU A 136 7.47 15.27 -6.81
N THR A 137 6.43 14.62 -6.28
CA THR A 137 5.37 14.01 -7.08
C THR A 137 4.08 14.82 -7.03
N ARG A 138 3.13 14.46 -7.88
CA ARG A 138 1.75 14.99 -7.83
C ARG A 138 0.79 14.05 -7.10
N ASN A 139 1.33 13.07 -6.37
CA ASN A 139 0.55 12.11 -5.59
C ASN A 139 0.47 12.59 -4.14
N ASP A 140 -0.72 12.89 -3.65
CA ASP A 140 -0.96 13.39 -2.29
C ASP A 140 -0.49 12.44 -1.18
N SER A 141 -0.32 11.15 -1.50
CA SER A 141 0.29 10.18 -0.57
C SER A 141 1.75 10.52 -0.23
N GLU A 142 2.40 11.40 -1.00
CA GLU A 142 3.73 11.90 -0.64
C GLU A 142 3.70 12.79 0.61
N LEU A 143 2.62 13.55 0.82
CA LEU A 143 2.42 14.30 2.05
C LEU A 143 2.38 13.36 3.27
N LEU A 144 1.78 12.16 3.09
CA LEU A 144 1.76 11.14 4.13
C LEU A 144 3.16 10.55 4.35
N LEU A 145 3.91 10.26 3.29
CA LEU A 145 5.30 9.80 3.37
C LEU A 145 6.17 10.79 4.15
N LYS A 146 6.08 12.08 3.83
CA LYS A 146 6.84 13.13 4.51
C LYS A 146 6.44 13.28 5.98
N THR A 147 5.16 13.13 6.30
CA THR A 147 4.68 13.11 7.69
C THR A 147 5.35 11.99 8.50
N VAL A 148 5.36 10.77 7.95
CA VAL A 148 5.99 9.61 8.58
C VAL A 148 7.51 9.79 8.70
N GLU A 149 8.16 10.27 7.66
CA GLU A 149 9.60 10.53 7.62
C GLU A 149 10.05 11.52 8.70
N ASN A 150 9.20 12.52 9.00
CA ASN A 150 9.44 13.51 10.06
C ASN A 150 9.03 13.01 11.46
N GLY A 151 8.58 11.77 11.60
CA GLY A 151 8.18 11.19 12.89
C GLY A 151 6.86 11.71 13.44
N GLU A 152 6.07 12.38 12.63
CA GLU A 152 4.75 12.87 13.02
C GLU A 152 3.69 11.75 12.90
N ASN A 153 2.61 11.84 13.70
CA ASN A 153 1.50 10.91 13.61
C ASN A 153 0.58 11.28 12.43
N PRO A 154 0.46 10.43 11.39
CA PRO A 154 -0.35 10.74 10.23
C PRO A 154 -1.84 10.99 10.52
N LEU A 155 -2.40 10.26 11.50
CA LEU A 155 -3.82 10.38 11.84
C LEU A 155 -4.14 11.69 12.57
N GLU A 156 -3.19 12.23 13.29
CA GLU A 156 -3.29 13.53 13.95
C GLU A 156 -2.98 14.69 13.00
N ARG A 157 -1.98 14.49 12.13
CA ARG A 157 -1.57 15.50 11.15
C ARG A 157 -2.64 15.76 10.09
N TRP A 158 -3.35 14.70 9.67
CA TRP A 158 -4.35 14.73 8.60
C TRP A 158 -5.72 14.20 9.07
N PRO A 159 -6.40 14.86 10.01
CA PRO A 159 -7.63 14.34 10.63
C PRO A 159 -8.80 14.23 9.64
N ASP A 160 -8.84 15.07 8.62
CA ASP A 160 -9.88 15.08 7.59
C ASP A 160 -9.60 14.15 6.41
N ALA A 161 -8.38 13.68 6.28
CA ALA A 161 -7.99 12.74 5.23
C ALA A 161 -8.76 11.40 5.31
N SER A 162 -8.77 10.65 4.23
CA SER A 162 -9.12 9.23 4.27
C SER A 162 -7.85 8.40 4.17
N ILE A 163 -7.53 7.63 5.21
CA ILE A 163 -6.26 6.93 5.34
C ILE A 163 -6.46 5.45 5.61
N SER A 164 -5.80 4.64 4.79
CA SER A 164 -5.54 3.22 5.00
C SER A 164 -4.14 2.95 4.45
N ALA A 165 -3.17 2.70 5.32
CA ALA A 165 -1.76 2.67 4.96
C ALA A 165 -0.98 1.54 5.64
N CYS A 166 0.08 1.10 4.97
CA CYS A 166 1.13 0.27 5.54
C CYS A 166 2.48 0.94 5.24
N GLU A 167 3.40 0.83 6.18
CA GLU A 167 4.74 1.39 6.06
C GLU A 167 5.81 0.43 6.59
N VAL A 168 6.98 0.47 5.96
CA VAL A 168 8.19 -0.21 6.43
C VAL A 168 9.31 0.79 6.54
N HIS A 169 10.08 0.67 7.61
CA HIS A 169 11.23 1.54 7.91
C HIS A 169 12.54 0.77 7.76
N SER A 170 13.59 1.46 7.37
CA SER A 170 14.92 0.87 7.21
C SER A 170 15.48 0.25 8.49
N ASP A 171 15.02 0.70 9.67
CA ASP A 171 15.33 0.15 10.98
C ASP A 171 14.46 -1.05 11.39
N LYS A 172 13.81 -1.71 10.41
CA LYS A 172 13.02 -2.95 10.59
C LYS A 172 11.74 -2.75 11.41
N ILE A 173 11.09 -1.59 11.29
CA ILE A 173 9.76 -1.34 11.81
C ILE A 173 8.73 -1.55 10.70
N PHE A 174 7.64 -2.25 11.01
CA PHE A 174 6.45 -2.36 10.18
C PHE A 174 5.27 -1.79 10.94
N ARG A 175 4.52 -0.90 10.30
CA ARG A 175 3.30 -0.32 10.84
C ARG A 175 2.18 -0.37 9.81
N PHE A 176 0.95 -0.46 10.31
CA PHE A 176 -0.25 -0.30 9.51
C PHE A 176 -1.33 0.39 10.32
N TYR A 177 -2.10 1.25 9.68
CA TYR A 177 -3.13 2.05 10.35
C TYR A 177 -4.21 2.52 9.36
N ARG A 178 -5.34 2.90 9.93
CA ARG A 178 -6.46 3.52 9.20
C ARG A 178 -7.27 4.43 10.12
N ASN A 179 -7.97 5.39 9.55
CA ASN A 179 -8.89 6.27 10.28
C ASN A 179 -10.38 5.91 10.13
N GLY A 180 -10.71 4.69 9.68
CA GLY A 180 -12.09 4.24 9.53
C GLY A 180 -12.78 4.63 8.21
N LYS A 181 -12.26 5.58 7.44
CA LYS A 181 -12.83 6.02 6.15
C LYS A 181 -12.47 5.08 4.99
N ARG A 182 -11.44 4.24 5.15
CA ARG A 182 -11.01 3.22 4.17
C ARG A 182 -10.79 1.88 4.87
N PRO A 183 -11.10 0.75 4.20
CA PRO A 183 -10.92 -0.56 4.81
C PRO A 183 -9.43 -0.94 4.86
N LEU A 184 -9.08 -1.67 5.90
CA LEU A 184 -7.80 -2.36 6.08
C LEU A 184 -8.05 -3.54 6.99
N THR A 185 -7.64 -4.73 6.58
CA THR A 185 -7.87 -5.99 7.28
C THR A 185 -6.55 -6.70 7.51
N GLN A 186 -6.39 -7.31 8.66
CA GLN A 186 -5.21 -8.11 8.99
C GLN A 186 -5.56 -9.59 9.10
N TYR A 187 -4.60 -10.44 8.74
CA TYR A 187 -4.58 -11.86 8.97
C TYR A 187 -3.31 -12.22 9.75
N ARG A 188 -3.46 -12.94 10.85
CA ARG A 188 -2.34 -13.38 11.69
C ARG A 188 -1.97 -14.80 11.33
N THR A 189 -0.69 -15.03 11.05
CA THR A 189 -0.09 -16.35 10.95
C THR A 189 0.65 -16.66 12.27
N GLU A 190 1.17 -17.85 12.40
CA GLU A 190 2.06 -18.20 13.54
C GLU A 190 3.34 -17.35 13.54
N ASN A 191 3.80 -16.94 12.36
CA ASN A 191 5.04 -16.22 12.17
C ASN A 191 4.90 -14.70 12.09
N GLY A 192 3.67 -14.16 12.06
CA GLY A 192 3.49 -12.72 11.99
C GLY A 192 2.12 -12.26 11.50
N VAL A 193 2.11 -11.20 10.69
CA VAL A 193 0.90 -10.58 10.22
C VAL A 193 1.00 -10.22 8.75
N ILE A 194 -0.08 -10.46 8.01
CA ILE A 194 -0.31 -9.99 6.64
C ILE A 194 -1.51 -9.05 6.68
N VAL A 195 -1.41 -7.93 6.01
CA VAL A 195 -2.43 -6.89 5.96
C VAL A 195 -2.85 -6.68 4.50
N ALA A 196 -4.13 -6.52 4.24
CA ALA A 196 -4.66 -6.21 2.91
C ALA A 196 -5.83 -5.22 3.00
N SER A 197 -6.14 -4.57 1.90
CA SER A 197 -7.21 -3.57 1.84
C SER A 197 -8.58 -4.10 2.25
N THR A 198 -8.92 -5.35 1.92
CA THR A 198 -10.25 -5.91 2.23
C THR A 198 -10.16 -7.39 2.59
N HIS A 199 -11.17 -7.86 3.31
CA HIS A 199 -11.29 -9.27 3.71
C HIS A 199 -11.46 -10.22 2.49
N ASP A 200 -12.11 -9.77 1.42
CA ASP A 200 -12.28 -10.56 0.21
C ASP A 200 -10.97 -11.02 -0.43
N ILE A 201 -9.91 -10.23 -0.28
CA ILE A 201 -8.57 -10.57 -0.76
C ILE A 201 -8.08 -11.85 -0.06
N PHE A 202 -8.24 -11.95 1.26
CA PHE A 202 -7.86 -13.14 2.03
C PHE A 202 -8.74 -14.35 1.71
N ASN A 203 -10.03 -14.15 1.45
CA ASN A 203 -10.94 -15.26 1.08
C ASN A 203 -10.60 -15.89 -0.28
N ARG A 204 -9.89 -15.13 -1.15
CA ARG A 204 -9.45 -15.61 -2.48
C ARG A 204 -8.03 -16.17 -2.46
N ALA A 205 -7.22 -15.77 -1.52
CA ALA A 205 -5.84 -16.20 -1.38
C ALA A 205 -5.72 -17.56 -0.70
#